data_72858b7598a7bd6e3007f3cfe4e308f0
#
_entry.id   72858b7598a7bd6e3007f3cfe4e308f0
#
_cell.length_a   1.000
_cell.length_b   1.000
_cell.length_c   1.000
_cell.angle_alpha   90.00
_cell.angle_beta   90.00
_cell.angle_gamma   90.00
#
_symmetry.space_group_name_H-M   'P 1'
#
loop_
_entity.id
_entity.type
_entity.pdbx_description
1 polymer ?
#
loop_
_entity_poly.entity_id
_entity_poly.type
_entity_poly.pdbx_seq_one_letter_code
_entity_poly.pdbx_strand_id
1 'polypeptide(L)'
;MPSDHDNSEAPGGVLYPLFLKLDGRKVLVVGGGPIAAGKVAALLETGAAITVVAPDLREELLDLSAAGKISIERRCYQASDLGGVWLVVAAAPPEVNQLVAAAASSLRLFVLAVDDTSASSAYGAGTFRCGDVTVAVSTNGRAPALAGLLREGLEAVLPDDLANWTEEAVRQRAAWQSDGVPMPERRPQLLAALNRLYEGRPSGAKVRP
;
A
#
# COMPACT_ATOMS: atom_id res chain seq x y z
N MET A 1 -31.30 5.80 -20.59
CA MET A 1 -31.47 4.60 -19.76
C MET A 1 -30.19 4.37 -19.02
N PRO A 2 -30.04 4.74 -17.73
CA PRO A 2 -28.87 4.34 -16.96
C PRO A 2 -29.04 2.84 -16.64
N SER A 3 -28.05 2.05 -17.02
CA SER A 3 -27.99 0.63 -16.69
C SER A 3 -27.84 0.46 -15.19
N ASP A 4 -28.85 -0.13 -14.57
CA ASP A 4 -28.78 -0.70 -13.22
C ASP A 4 -27.63 -1.71 -13.21
N HIS A 5 -26.48 -1.31 -12.68
CA HIS A 5 -25.48 -2.27 -12.27
C HIS A 5 -26.04 -2.95 -11.01
N ASP A 6 -26.54 -4.13 -11.23
CA ASP A 6 -26.88 -5.11 -10.20
C ASP A 6 -25.69 -5.21 -9.22
N ASN A 7 -25.85 -4.54 -8.08
CA ASN A 7 -24.90 -4.55 -6.97
C ASN A 7 -25.20 -5.77 -6.11
N SER A 8 -25.16 -6.97 -6.75
CA SER A 8 -25.33 -8.24 -6.06
C SER A 8 -24.20 -8.41 -5.04
N GLU A 9 -24.56 -8.15 -3.81
CA GLU A 9 -23.98 -8.50 -2.52
C GLU A 9 -22.61 -9.16 -2.55
N ALA A 10 -21.55 -8.34 -2.58
CA ALA A 10 -20.27 -8.76 -2.06
C ALA A 10 -20.41 -8.89 -0.54
N PRO A 11 -20.06 -10.03 0.08
CA PRO A 11 -20.02 -10.15 1.52
C PRO A 11 -18.96 -9.19 2.07
N GLY A 12 -19.41 -8.10 2.69
CA GLY A 12 -18.59 -7.01 3.18
C GLY A 12 -18.82 -5.72 2.38
N GLY A 13 -19.10 -4.62 3.07
CA GLY A 13 -19.35 -3.30 2.48
C GLY A 13 -18.20 -2.82 1.57
N VAL A 14 -18.44 -1.70 0.89
CA VAL A 14 -17.40 -1.03 0.07
C VAL A 14 -16.20 -0.70 0.95
N LEU A 15 -14.98 -1.06 0.50
CA LEU A 15 -13.76 -0.75 1.22
C LEU A 15 -13.46 0.75 1.15
N TYR A 16 -13.07 1.33 2.29
CA TYR A 16 -12.61 2.70 2.33
C TYR A 16 -11.10 2.76 1.99
N PRO A 17 -10.70 3.35 0.84
CA PRO A 17 -9.30 3.44 0.46
C PRO A 17 -8.57 4.51 1.28
N LEU A 18 -7.42 4.13 1.85
CA LEU A 18 -6.57 5.07 2.56
C LEU A 18 -5.09 4.65 2.47
N PHE A 19 -4.19 5.61 2.66
CA PHE A 19 -2.75 5.39 2.78
C PHE A 19 -2.32 5.59 4.23
N LEU A 20 -1.66 4.57 4.81
CA LEU A 20 -1.18 4.61 6.18
C LEU A 20 0.23 5.21 6.26
N LYS A 21 0.42 6.18 7.14
CA LYS A 21 1.74 6.67 7.50
C LYS A 21 2.29 5.82 8.65
N LEU A 22 3.23 4.93 8.34
CA LEU A 22 3.76 3.93 9.28
C LEU A 22 5.18 4.26 9.78
N ASP A 23 5.76 5.38 9.38
CA ASP A 23 7.09 5.80 9.82
C ASP A 23 7.21 5.82 11.34
N GLY A 24 8.17 5.05 11.87
CA GLY A 24 8.40 4.82 13.30
C GLY A 24 7.30 4.06 14.05
N ARG A 25 6.21 3.63 13.39
CA ARG A 25 5.09 2.92 14.03
C ARG A 25 5.35 1.43 14.07
N LYS A 26 4.95 0.79 15.17
CA LYS A 26 5.10 -0.66 15.33
C LYS A 26 4.14 -1.42 14.42
N VAL A 27 4.70 -2.31 13.63
CA VAL A 27 3.96 -3.25 12.77
C VAL A 27 4.38 -4.67 13.14
N LEU A 28 3.40 -5.51 13.40
CA LEU A 28 3.62 -6.93 13.68
C LEU A 28 3.40 -7.75 12.41
N VAL A 29 4.34 -8.63 12.09
CA VAL A 29 4.20 -9.64 11.05
C VAL A 29 4.25 -11.02 11.72
N VAL A 30 3.17 -11.77 11.61
CA VAL A 30 3.08 -13.15 12.13
C VAL A 30 3.27 -14.11 10.97
N GLY A 31 4.35 -14.84 11.00
CA GLY A 31 4.78 -15.75 9.93
C GLY A 31 6.19 -15.46 9.43
N GLY A 32 6.89 -16.49 8.99
CA GLY A 32 8.31 -16.42 8.57
C GLY A 32 8.57 -16.96 7.15
N GLY A 33 7.51 -17.23 6.39
CA GLY A 33 7.57 -17.77 5.03
C GLY A 33 7.82 -16.71 3.94
N PRO A 34 7.78 -17.11 2.65
CA PRO A 34 8.06 -16.21 1.53
C PRO A 34 7.07 -15.06 1.43
N ILE A 35 5.80 -15.28 1.78
CA ILE A 35 4.78 -14.23 1.76
C ILE A 35 5.07 -13.19 2.85
N ALA A 36 5.42 -13.63 4.06
CA ALA A 36 5.83 -12.74 5.14
C ALA A 36 7.05 -11.91 4.74
N ALA A 37 8.08 -12.51 4.13
CA ALA A 37 9.26 -11.80 3.64
C ALA A 37 8.90 -10.71 2.62
N GLY A 38 8.03 -11.02 1.65
CA GLY A 38 7.55 -10.03 0.68
C GLY A 38 6.78 -8.87 1.35
N LYS A 39 5.97 -9.15 2.38
CA LYS A 39 5.27 -8.10 3.14
C LYS A 39 6.22 -7.24 3.97
N VAL A 40 7.23 -7.86 4.59
CA VAL A 40 8.29 -7.15 5.33
C VAL A 40 9.04 -6.21 4.40
N ALA A 41 9.45 -6.66 3.20
CA ALA A 41 10.14 -5.83 2.22
C ALA A 41 9.32 -4.57 1.86
N ALA A 42 8.03 -4.73 1.59
CA ALA A 42 7.16 -3.59 1.28
C ALA A 42 6.94 -2.64 2.48
N LEU A 43 6.89 -3.18 3.70
CA LEU A 43 6.74 -2.38 4.93
C LEU A 43 8.01 -1.61 5.29
N LEU A 44 9.18 -2.15 5.00
CA LEU A 44 10.47 -1.46 5.25
C LEU A 44 10.55 -0.12 4.52
N GLU A 45 9.99 -0.03 3.30
CA GLU A 45 9.93 1.21 2.53
C GLU A 45 9.12 2.32 3.22
N THR A 46 8.25 1.96 4.16
CA THR A 46 7.39 2.90 4.88
C THR A 46 8.04 3.48 6.14
N GLY A 47 9.24 3.03 6.52
CA GLY A 47 9.89 3.40 7.77
C GLY A 47 9.27 2.77 9.03
N ALA A 48 8.43 1.74 8.87
CA ALA A 48 7.78 1.06 10.00
C ALA A 48 8.80 0.35 10.90
N ALA A 49 8.55 0.35 12.22
CA ALA A 49 9.25 -0.48 13.17
C ALA A 49 8.65 -1.88 13.16
N ILE A 50 9.27 -2.79 12.43
CA ILE A 50 8.71 -4.12 12.15
C ILE A 50 9.23 -5.14 13.15
N THR A 51 8.31 -5.92 13.73
CA THR A 51 8.60 -7.14 14.48
C THR A 51 8.00 -8.33 13.77
N VAL A 52 8.81 -9.36 13.51
CA VAL A 52 8.39 -10.63 12.92
C VAL A 52 8.34 -11.68 14.01
N VAL A 53 7.22 -12.41 14.11
CA VAL A 53 7.04 -13.52 15.06
C VAL A 53 6.77 -14.79 14.29
N ALA A 54 7.67 -15.77 14.36
CA ALA A 54 7.50 -17.08 13.75
C ALA A 54 8.48 -18.09 14.35
N PRO A 55 8.13 -19.40 14.48
CA PRO A 55 9.06 -20.44 14.90
C PRO A 55 10.15 -20.70 13.85
N ASP A 56 9.77 -20.63 12.57
CA ASP A 56 10.66 -20.86 11.43
C ASP A 56 10.69 -19.61 10.55
N LEU A 57 11.88 -19.23 10.10
CA LEU A 57 12.13 -17.98 9.39
C LEU A 57 13.00 -18.26 8.16
N ARG A 58 12.65 -17.60 7.06
CA ARG A 58 13.49 -17.57 5.87
C ARG A 58 14.77 -16.78 6.11
N GLU A 59 15.82 -17.12 5.36
CA GLU A 59 17.14 -16.51 5.43
C GLU A 59 17.08 -15.00 5.21
N GLU A 60 16.25 -14.55 4.24
CA GLU A 60 16.09 -13.12 3.95
C GLU A 60 15.61 -12.32 5.19
N LEU A 61 14.76 -12.91 6.03
CA LEU A 61 14.31 -12.25 7.27
C LEU A 61 15.40 -12.22 8.34
N LEU A 62 16.20 -13.31 8.42
CA LEU A 62 17.34 -13.37 9.34
C LEU A 62 18.40 -12.33 8.98
N ASP A 63 18.69 -12.15 7.68
CA ASP A 63 19.62 -11.14 7.18
C ASP A 63 19.15 -9.71 7.49
N LEU A 64 17.85 -9.44 7.31
CA LEU A 64 17.27 -8.14 7.66
C LEU A 64 17.36 -7.87 9.17
N SER A 65 17.20 -8.88 10.00
CA SER A 65 17.37 -8.74 11.45
C SER A 65 18.82 -8.54 11.85
N ALA A 66 19.74 -9.28 11.25
CA ALA A 66 21.19 -9.11 11.47
C ALA A 66 21.66 -7.70 11.07
N ALA A 67 21.05 -7.12 10.02
CA ALA A 67 21.28 -5.75 9.59
C ALA A 67 20.56 -4.69 10.44
N GLY A 68 19.86 -5.08 11.51
CA GLY A 68 19.11 -4.17 12.39
C GLY A 68 17.90 -3.49 11.76
N LYS A 69 17.39 -4.03 10.65
CA LYS A 69 16.23 -3.47 9.92
C LYS A 69 14.89 -3.89 10.49
N ILE A 70 14.83 -5.05 11.13
CA ILE A 70 13.63 -5.60 11.76
C ILE A 70 14.01 -6.28 13.08
N SER A 71 13.02 -6.45 13.96
CA SER A 71 13.14 -7.31 15.15
C SER A 71 12.52 -8.67 14.86
N ILE A 72 13.09 -9.73 15.43
CA ILE A 72 12.58 -11.10 15.28
C ILE A 72 12.36 -11.73 16.68
N GLU A 73 11.20 -12.38 16.82
CA GLU A 73 10.86 -13.26 17.92
C GLU A 73 10.70 -14.69 17.39
N ARG A 74 11.71 -15.53 17.60
CA ARG A 74 11.71 -16.90 17.08
C ARG A 74 10.91 -17.84 17.99
N ARG A 75 9.59 -17.72 17.92
CA ARG A 75 8.61 -18.51 18.67
C ARG A 75 7.24 -18.45 18.03
N CYS A 76 6.29 -19.23 18.54
CA CYS A 76 4.89 -19.08 18.16
C CYS A 76 4.34 -17.72 18.63
N TYR A 77 3.34 -17.22 17.90
CA TYR A 77 2.59 -16.02 18.21
C TYR A 77 1.90 -16.13 19.58
N GLN A 78 1.82 -14.99 20.27
CA GLN A 78 1.08 -14.79 21.52
C GLN A 78 0.24 -13.51 21.41
N ALA A 79 -0.93 -13.46 22.06
CA ALA A 79 -1.79 -12.27 22.01
C ALA A 79 -1.12 -11.00 22.60
N SER A 80 -0.16 -11.17 23.50
CA SER A 80 0.67 -10.08 24.04
C SER A 80 1.51 -9.35 22.98
N ASP A 81 1.78 -9.99 21.83
CA ASP A 81 2.56 -9.40 20.74
C ASP A 81 1.85 -8.21 20.08
N LEU A 82 0.54 -8.10 20.28
CA LEU A 82 -0.28 -6.98 19.78
C LEU A 82 -0.11 -5.68 20.58
N GLY A 83 0.68 -5.69 21.65
CA GLY A 83 0.86 -4.53 22.54
C GLY A 83 1.49 -3.33 21.82
N GLY A 84 0.72 -2.24 21.64
CA GLY A 84 1.20 -1.00 21.02
C GLY A 84 1.42 -1.09 19.50
N VAL A 85 0.90 -2.12 18.84
CA VAL A 85 0.94 -2.32 17.38
C VAL A 85 -0.10 -1.44 16.69
N TRP A 86 0.22 -0.94 15.51
CA TRP A 86 -0.68 -0.14 14.65
C TRP A 86 -1.30 -0.96 13.52
N LEU A 87 -0.58 -1.92 13.00
CA LEU A 87 -1.00 -2.78 11.91
C LEU A 87 -0.46 -4.18 12.14
N VAL A 88 -1.28 -5.19 11.85
CA VAL A 88 -0.90 -6.59 11.91
C VAL A 88 -0.95 -7.19 10.52
N VAL A 89 0.10 -7.91 10.14
CA VAL A 89 0.12 -8.76 8.93
C VAL A 89 0.17 -10.21 9.40
N ALA A 90 -0.89 -10.95 9.14
CA ALA A 90 -0.99 -12.38 9.43
C ALA A 90 -0.67 -13.17 8.15
N ALA A 91 0.53 -13.73 8.07
CA ALA A 91 1.06 -14.49 6.95
C ALA A 91 1.58 -15.88 7.44
N ALA A 92 0.83 -16.49 8.32
CA ALA A 92 1.03 -17.79 8.94
C ALA A 92 -0.02 -18.78 8.42
N PRO A 93 -0.04 -20.04 8.88
CA PRO A 93 -1.13 -20.96 8.59
C PRO A 93 -2.50 -20.42 8.99
N PRO A 94 -3.59 -20.86 8.31
CA PRO A 94 -4.93 -20.30 8.51
C PRO A 94 -5.40 -20.25 9.96
N GLU A 95 -5.10 -21.28 10.73
CA GLU A 95 -5.50 -21.38 12.14
C GLU A 95 -4.85 -20.27 12.98
N VAL A 96 -3.57 -19.96 12.69
CA VAL A 96 -2.84 -18.90 13.37
C VAL A 96 -3.36 -17.54 12.92
N ASN A 97 -3.64 -17.35 11.62
CA ASN A 97 -4.20 -16.11 11.08
C ASN A 97 -5.54 -15.78 11.73
N GLN A 98 -6.42 -16.77 11.95
CA GLN A 98 -7.69 -16.61 12.64
C GLN A 98 -7.52 -16.21 14.11
N LEU A 99 -6.56 -16.83 14.83
CA LEU A 99 -6.25 -16.44 16.21
C LEU A 99 -5.73 -14.99 16.29
N VAL A 100 -4.86 -14.61 15.37
CA VAL A 100 -4.34 -13.24 15.28
C VAL A 100 -5.49 -12.26 15.00
N ALA A 101 -6.36 -12.56 14.04
CA ALA A 101 -7.49 -11.70 13.67
C ALA A 101 -8.47 -11.51 14.82
N ALA A 102 -8.82 -12.58 15.53
CA ALA A 102 -9.73 -12.53 16.68
C ALA A 102 -9.15 -11.65 17.81
N ALA A 103 -7.86 -11.84 18.14
CA ALA A 103 -7.19 -11.07 19.18
C ALA A 103 -7.05 -9.59 18.77
N ALA A 104 -6.68 -9.30 17.52
CA ALA A 104 -6.54 -7.95 16.99
C ALA A 104 -7.88 -7.20 16.92
N SER A 105 -8.98 -7.89 16.56
CA SER A 105 -10.32 -7.32 16.55
C SER A 105 -10.75 -6.81 17.92
N SER A 106 -10.42 -7.55 18.99
CA SER A 106 -10.71 -7.14 20.36
C SER A 106 -10.00 -5.84 20.75
N LEU A 107 -8.85 -5.55 20.13
CA LEU A 107 -8.05 -4.35 20.30
C LEU A 107 -8.34 -3.27 19.23
N ARG A 108 -9.28 -3.51 18.32
CA ARG A 108 -9.61 -2.62 17.20
C ARG A 108 -8.41 -2.33 16.27
N LEU A 109 -7.54 -3.31 16.11
CA LEU A 109 -6.38 -3.23 15.22
C LEU A 109 -6.78 -3.69 13.81
N PHE A 110 -6.21 -3.04 12.80
CA PHE A 110 -6.33 -3.53 11.43
C PHE A 110 -5.43 -4.75 11.20
N VAL A 111 -6.02 -5.76 10.57
CA VAL A 111 -5.33 -7.00 10.21
C VAL A 111 -5.39 -7.20 8.71
N LEU A 112 -4.23 -7.42 8.11
CA LEU A 112 -4.07 -7.91 6.75
C LEU A 112 -3.73 -9.41 6.86
N ALA A 113 -4.74 -10.27 6.75
CA ALA A 113 -4.54 -11.71 6.70
C ALA A 113 -4.33 -12.14 5.25
N VAL A 114 -3.23 -12.86 5.01
CA VAL A 114 -2.90 -13.32 3.66
C VAL A 114 -3.77 -14.52 3.32
N ASP A 115 -4.34 -14.48 2.11
CA ASP A 115 -5.23 -15.51 1.55
C ASP A 115 -6.49 -15.82 2.39
N ASP A 116 -6.80 -14.96 3.37
CA ASP A 116 -8.02 -15.08 4.19
C ASP A 116 -8.73 -13.74 4.30
N THR A 117 -9.74 -13.54 3.43
CA THR A 117 -10.56 -12.33 3.42
C THR A 117 -11.47 -12.24 4.64
N SER A 118 -11.84 -13.38 5.26
CA SER A 118 -12.71 -13.41 6.42
C SER A 118 -12.00 -12.97 7.71
N ALA A 119 -10.70 -13.22 7.80
CA ALA A 119 -9.85 -12.78 8.89
C ALA A 119 -9.24 -11.38 8.67
N SER A 120 -9.48 -10.77 7.49
CA SER A 120 -8.92 -9.46 7.14
C SER A 120 -9.85 -8.32 7.48
N SER A 121 -9.35 -7.28 8.13
CA SER A 121 -10.00 -5.96 8.26
C SER A 121 -9.27 -4.87 7.46
N ALA A 122 -8.12 -5.20 6.85
CA ALA A 122 -7.40 -4.40 5.89
C ALA A 122 -6.97 -5.27 4.71
N TYR A 123 -6.87 -4.68 3.52
CA TYR A 123 -6.54 -5.41 2.30
C TYR A 123 -5.29 -4.82 1.64
N GLY A 124 -4.39 -5.70 1.23
CA GLY A 124 -3.27 -5.32 0.38
C GLY A 124 -3.74 -4.96 -1.02
N ALA A 125 -3.09 -3.98 -1.62
CA ALA A 125 -3.35 -3.54 -2.99
C ALA A 125 -2.16 -3.85 -3.89
N GLY A 126 -2.40 -4.00 -5.19
CA GLY A 126 -1.35 -3.89 -6.19
C GLY A 126 -0.89 -2.44 -6.25
N THR A 127 0.38 -2.18 -5.94
CA THR A 127 0.90 -0.80 -5.86
C THR A 127 2.09 -0.60 -6.79
N PHE A 128 2.21 0.61 -7.34
CA PHE A 128 3.48 1.12 -7.88
C PHE A 128 3.70 2.55 -7.42
N ARG A 129 4.96 3.00 -7.49
CA ARG A 129 5.37 4.34 -7.10
C ARG A 129 6.25 4.97 -8.17
N CYS A 130 6.03 6.28 -8.40
CA CYS A 130 6.88 7.10 -9.24
C CYS A 130 7.03 8.47 -8.57
N GLY A 131 8.20 8.73 -7.99
CA GLY A 131 8.38 9.86 -7.08
C GLY A 131 7.41 9.81 -5.91
N ASP A 132 6.73 10.91 -5.64
CA ASP A 132 5.73 11.00 -4.56
C ASP A 132 4.33 10.48 -4.97
N VAL A 133 4.17 10.03 -6.22
CA VAL A 133 2.90 9.45 -6.67
C VAL A 133 2.87 7.97 -6.32
N THR A 134 1.86 7.58 -5.57
CA THR A 134 1.55 6.17 -5.30
C THR A 134 0.20 5.84 -5.91
N VAL A 135 0.13 4.77 -6.69
CA VAL A 135 -1.11 4.20 -7.20
C VAL A 135 -1.35 2.86 -6.52
N ALA A 136 -2.57 2.65 -6.06
CA ALA A 136 -2.99 1.42 -5.41
C ALA A 136 -4.27 0.89 -6.07
N VAL A 137 -4.25 -0.37 -6.47
CA VAL A 137 -5.38 -1.05 -7.11
C VAL A 137 -5.85 -2.20 -6.22
N SER A 138 -7.12 -2.20 -5.86
CA SER A 138 -7.73 -3.26 -5.08
C SER A 138 -8.94 -3.83 -5.81
N THR A 139 -9.11 -5.13 -5.70
CA THR A 139 -10.30 -5.88 -6.14
C THR A 139 -11.05 -6.45 -4.95
N ASN A 140 -10.95 -5.80 -3.77
CA ASN A 140 -11.56 -6.22 -2.50
C ASN A 140 -11.15 -7.64 -2.07
N GLY A 141 -9.89 -8.02 -2.39
CA GLY A 141 -9.38 -9.37 -2.12
C GLY A 141 -9.92 -10.47 -3.04
N ARG A 142 -10.86 -10.16 -3.96
CA ARG A 142 -11.54 -11.17 -4.80
C ARG A 142 -10.72 -11.65 -6.00
N ALA A 143 -9.87 -10.80 -6.55
CA ALA A 143 -9.10 -11.11 -7.76
C ALA A 143 -7.70 -10.47 -7.73
N PRO A 144 -6.76 -10.99 -6.91
CA PRO A 144 -5.42 -10.41 -6.76
C PRO A 144 -4.65 -10.32 -8.08
N ALA A 145 -4.78 -11.35 -8.94
CA ALA A 145 -4.14 -11.35 -10.26
C ALA A 145 -4.65 -10.22 -11.17
N LEU A 146 -5.96 -9.93 -11.12
CA LEU A 146 -6.53 -8.81 -11.87
C LEU A 146 -6.03 -7.46 -11.32
N ALA A 147 -5.92 -7.32 -10.00
CA ALA A 147 -5.34 -6.11 -9.39
C ALA A 147 -3.88 -5.89 -9.85
N GLY A 148 -3.10 -6.97 -9.94
CA GLY A 148 -1.75 -6.94 -10.51
C GLY A 148 -1.72 -6.49 -11.96
N LEU A 149 -2.55 -7.09 -12.81
CA LEU A 149 -2.66 -6.75 -14.24
C LEU A 149 -3.08 -5.29 -14.45
N LEU A 150 -4.09 -4.82 -13.70
CA LEU A 150 -4.52 -3.42 -13.77
C LEU A 150 -3.42 -2.46 -13.31
N ARG A 151 -2.67 -2.82 -12.28
CA ARG A 151 -1.51 -2.06 -11.81
C ARG A 151 -0.47 -1.91 -12.93
N GLU A 152 -0.11 -3.03 -13.60
CA GLU A 152 0.84 -3.03 -14.72
C GLU A 152 0.36 -2.17 -15.90
N GLY A 153 -0.93 -2.31 -16.26
CA GLY A 153 -1.52 -1.48 -17.29
C GLY A 153 -1.50 0.02 -16.98
N LEU A 154 -1.79 0.39 -15.73
CA LEU A 154 -1.72 1.79 -15.28
C LEU A 154 -0.27 2.31 -15.27
N GLU A 155 0.68 1.50 -14.81
CA GLU A 155 2.10 1.85 -14.82
C GLU A 155 2.63 2.07 -16.25
N ALA A 156 2.18 1.26 -17.21
CA ALA A 156 2.58 1.37 -18.62
C ALA A 156 2.03 2.62 -19.33
N VAL A 157 0.88 3.16 -18.92
CA VAL A 157 0.27 4.34 -19.55
C VAL A 157 0.64 5.66 -18.87
N LEU A 158 1.19 5.61 -17.67
CA LEU A 158 1.64 6.81 -16.99
C LEU A 158 3.02 7.24 -17.49
N PRO A 159 3.30 8.56 -17.58
CA PRO A 159 4.59 9.05 -18.01
C PRO A 159 5.73 8.64 -17.08
N ASP A 160 6.89 8.29 -17.64
CA ASP A 160 8.11 7.98 -16.86
C ASP A 160 8.57 9.18 -16.00
N ASP A 161 8.24 10.40 -16.43
CA ASP A 161 8.57 11.64 -15.75
C ASP A 161 7.49 12.17 -14.80
N LEU A 162 6.61 11.29 -14.32
CA LEU A 162 5.53 11.63 -13.37
C LEU A 162 6.05 12.34 -12.10
N ALA A 163 7.28 12.06 -11.69
CA ALA A 163 7.95 12.76 -10.60
C ALA A 163 8.04 14.27 -10.87
N ASN A 164 8.35 14.69 -12.12
CA ASN A 164 8.42 16.09 -12.51
C ASN A 164 7.06 16.79 -12.41
N TRP A 165 5.96 16.03 -12.62
CA TRP A 165 4.60 16.56 -12.43
C TRP A 165 4.34 16.92 -10.97
N THR A 166 4.81 16.07 -10.06
CA THR A 166 4.66 16.31 -8.62
C THR A 166 5.44 17.55 -8.19
N GLU A 167 6.69 17.69 -8.65
CA GLU A 167 7.49 18.87 -8.37
C GLU A 167 6.85 20.16 -8.90
N GLU A 168 6.33 20.12 -10.13
CA GLU A 168 5.60 21.27 -10.69
C GLU A 168 4.35 21.58 -9.88
N ALA A 169 3.56 20.56 -9.51
CA ALA A 169 2.36 20.75 -8.71
C ALA A 169 2.66 21.33 -7.33
N VAL A 170 3.78 20.96 -6.69
CA VAL A 170 4.23 21.53 -5.42
C VAL A 170 4.61 23.01 -5.60
N ARG A 171 5.35 23.36 -6.65
CA ARG A 171 5.69 24.76 -6.97
C ARG A 171 4.44 25.62 -7.19
N GLN A 172 3.50 25.12 -8.00
CA GLN A 172 2.23 25.83 -8.27
C GLN A 172 1.42 26.00 -6.99
N ARG A 173 1.36 24.99 -6.14
CA ARG A 173 0.62 25.08 -4.86
C ARG A 173 1.18 26.18 -3.96
N ALA A 174 2.50 26.32 -3.87
CA ALA A 174 3.13 27.38 -3.09
C ALA A 174 2.77 28.78 -3.63
N ALA A 175 2.82 28.97 -4.95
CA ALA A 175 2.40 30.21 -5.59
C ALA A 175 0.92 30.53 -5.34
N TRP A 176 0.02 29.55 -5.50
CA TRP A 176 -1.41 29.74 -5.24
C TRP A 176 -1.74 30.12 -3.80
N GLN A 177 -0.97 29.61 -2.84
CA GLN A 177 -1.14 30.00 -1.43
C GLN A 177 -0.72 31.45 -1.18
N SER A 178 0.38 31.89 -1.81
CA SER A 178 0.87 33.26 -1.76
C SER A 178 -0.12 34.26 -2.40
N ASP A 179 -0.64 33.90 -3.59
CA ASP A 179 -1.43 34.80 -4.44
C ASP A 179 -2.94 34.70 -4.16
N GLY A 180 -3.36 33.85 -3.22
CA GLY A 180 -4.76 33.70 -2.85
C GLY A 180 -5.64 33.07 -3.93
N VAL A 181 -5.08 32.26 -4.85
CA VAL A 181 -5.80 31.67 -5.99
C VAL A 181 -6.92 30.75 -5.51
N PRO A 182 -8.19 30.96 -5.96
CA PRO A 182 -9.33 30.13 -5.58
C PRO A 182 -9.19 28.67 -6.04
N MET A 183 -9.74 27.73 -5.27
CA MET A 183 -9.65 26.29 -5.56
C MET A 183 -10.11 25.90 -6.99
N PRO A 184 -11.22 26.45 -7.53
CA PRO A 184 -11.67 26.08 -8.89
C PRO A 184 -10.66 26.43 -9.99
N GLU A 185 -9.85 27.46 -9.79
CA GLU A 185 -8.88 27.95 -10.78
C GLU A 185 -7.57 27.12 -10.76
N ARG A 186 -7.27 26.42 -9.67
CA ARG A 186 -6.00 25.72 -9.49
C ARG A 186 -5.82 24.58 -10.48
N ARG A 187 -6.88 23.79 -10.71
CA ARG A 187 -6.80 22.64 -11.63
C ARG A 187 -6.51 23.03 -13.08
N PRO A 188 -7.20 24.02 -13.69
CA PRO A 188 -6.85 24.51 -15.03
C PRO A 188 -5.43 25.08 -15.12
N GLN A 189 -4.98 25.81 -14.11
CA GLN A 189 -3.62 26.37 -14.07
C GLN A 189 -2.57 25.25 -13.98
N LEU A 190 -2.80 24.21 -13.16
CA LEU A 190 -1.91 23.05 -13.09
C LEU A 190 -1.82 22.35 -14.44
N LEU A 191 -2.95 22.10 -15.09
CA LEU A 191 -2.96 21.45 -16.40
C LEU A 191 -2.16 22.24 -17.44
N ALA A 192 -2.31 23.57 -17.45
CA ALA A 192 -1.53 24.43 -18.32
C ALA A 192 -0.02 24.39 -18.00
N ALA A 193 0.35 24.33 -16.71
CA ALA A 193 1.73 24.21 -16.28
C ALA A 193 2.35 22.85 -16.69
N LEU A 194 1.60 21.76 -16.50
CA LEU A 194 2.04 20.42 -16.91
C LEU A 194 2.22 20.29 -18.43
N ASN A 195 1.30 20.88 -19.22
CA ASN A 195 1.43 20.88 -20.67
C ASN A 195 2.71 21.59 -21.14
N ARG A 196 3.11 22.66 -20.47
CA ARG A 196 4.37 23.38 -20.77
C ARG A 196 5.63 22.51 -20.56
N LEU A 197 5.58 21.48 -19.70
CA LEU A 197 6.70 20.56 -19.55
C LEU A 197 6.99 19.76 -20.83
N TYR A 198 6.01 19.67 -21.74
CA TYR A 198 6.12 18.96 -23.01
C TYR A 198 6.27 19.91 -24.21
N GLU A 199 6.12 21.22 -24.04
CA GLU A 199 6.37 22.21 -25.09
C GLU A 199 7.84 22.18 -25.51
N GLY A 200 8.11 21.92 -26.80
CA GLY A 200 9.46 21.84 -27.36
C GLY A 200 10.10 20.44 -27.32
N ARG A 201 9.46 19.42 -26.76
CA ARG A 201 9.93 18.03 -26.92
C ARG A 201 9.57 17.52 -28.31
N PRO A 202 10.53 16.91 -29.07
CA PRO A 202 10.20 16.30 -30.35
C PRO A 202 9.16 15.17 -30.13
N SER A 203 8.13 15.16 -30.98
CA SER A 203 7.06 14.17 -30.99
C SER A 203 7.67 12.78 -31.20
N GLY A 204 7.87 11.98 -30.15
CA GLY A 204 8.54 10.68 -30.25
C GLY A 204 8.99 10.05 -28.94
N ALA A 205 8.68 10.61 -27.78
CA ALA A 205 8.92 9.93 -26.51
C ALA A 205 8.01 8.67 -26.46
N LYS A 206 8.64 7.51 -26.65
CA LYS A 206 7.99 6.20 -26.72
C LYS A 206 7.22 5.95 -25.41
N VAL A 207 5.91 5.79 -25.52
CA VAL A 207 5.17 4.93 -24.62
C VAL A 207 5.82 3.55 -24.75
N ARG A 208 6.39 3.02 -23.67
CA ARG A 208 6.92 1.65 -23.67
C ARG A 208 5.80 0.68 -24.04
N PRO A 209 6.08 -0.33 -24.93
CA PRO A 209 5.14 -1.35 -25.26
C PRO A 209 4.80 -2.25 -24.06
#